data_98cfc63c7190b42ba8a972463a59b183
#
_entry.id   98cfc63c7190b42ba8a972463a59b183
#
_cell.length_a   1.000
_cell.length_b   1.000
_cell.length_c   1.000
_cell.angle_alpha   90.00
_cell.angle_beta   90.00
_cell.angle_gamma   90.00
#
_symmetry.space_group_name_H-M   'P 1'
#
loop_
_entity.id
_entity.type
_entity.pdbx_description
1 polymer ?
#
loop_
_entity_poly.entity_id
_entity_poly.type
_entity_poly.pdbx_seq_one_letter_code
_entity_poly.pdbx_strand_id
1 'polypeptide(L)'
;MAPVLTLAHSVSSILQEHFFVAPSWGFWAEALIFLLVAGYLIAALPRLTAGMGAAISASLVGVLLVVHFVLMTGQGIWLQLMLPITLLVIGHVLLITKRFVMTEAGKEKSDAQSAAHSKMLGLAFQGQGQLDMAFDYFRKVPLDDSLLENLYNLALDFERKRQFNKAESVFRYMADYNPKFRDLENRLQRAKQMSETVILGGGSSGRTNASILGEGGTVEKPMLGRYQVEKELGKGAMGVVYQGKDPKIGRVVAIKTMALSQEFEADELVEVKERFFREAETAGRLSHPNIVTIYDAGEEHDLCYIAMELLKGKDLAPYVKPDNLLAPEKVISIVTRVADALGYAHKQNIVHRDIKPANVMYEPESDQVKVADFGIARITDSSKTKTGMVLGTPSYMSPEQLSGKKVDGRSDLFSLAVSLYQMLCGKLPFEGDSMAQLMFKIANEAAPNILSINPNLPPALVTFLERAMAKDADQRYQTGEEFAAALREAAAGGNAGTASGVDISL
;
A
#
# COMPACT_ATOMS: atom_id res chain seq x y z
N MET A 1 20.07 -21.81 65.60
CA MET A 1 19.15 -21.93 66.78
C MET A 1 19.73 -22.95 67.73
N ALA A 2 19.76 -22.64 69.05
CA ALA A 2 20.30 -23.59 70.05
C ALA A 2 19.39 -24.85 70.09
N PRO A 3 19.94 -26.06 70.16
CA PRO A 3 19.20 -27.34 70.23
C PRO A 3 18.13 -27.37 71.31
N VAL A 4 18.35 -26.68 72.41
CA VAL A 4 17.43 -26.55 73.56
C VAL A 4 16.15 -25.80 73.19
N LEU A 5 16.20 -24.77 72.38
CA LEU A 5 15.03 -24.02 71.88
C LEU A 5 14.17 -24.88 70.94
N THR A 6 14.80 -25.68 70.09
CA THR A 6 14.09 -26.61 69.19
C THR A 6 13.36 -27.69 70.00
N LEU A 7 14.04 -28.24 71.06
CA LEU A 7 13.43 -29.21 71.94
C LEU A 7 12.27 -28.62 72.75
N ALA A 8 12.43 -27.41 73.29
CA ALA A 8 11.37 -26.70 74.02
C ALA A 8 10.14 -26.42 73.16
N HIS A 9 10.36 -26.01 71.90
CA HIS A 9 9.27 -25.84 70.95
C HIS A 9 8.56 -27.15 70.57
N SER A 10 9.31 -28.23 70.41
CA SER A 10 8.73 -29.56 70.15
C SER A 10 7.90 -30.06 71.34
N VAL A 11 8.41 -29.92 72.60
CA VAL A 11 7.67 -30.29 73.77
C VAL A 11 6.42 -29.43 74.00
N SER A 12 6.52 -28.10 73.79
CA SER A 12 5.38 -27.20 73.83
C SER A 12 4.31 -27.55 72.79
N SER A 13 4.73 -27.89 71.60
CA SER A 13 3.83 -28.29 70.49
C SER A 13 3.07 -29.58 70.80
N ILE A 14 3.75 -30.55 71.46
CA ILE A 14 3.13 -31.82 71.90
C ILE A 14 2.11 -31.58 73.01
N LEU A 15 2.48 -30.75 74.00
CA LEU A 15 1.65 -30.44 75.16
C LEU A 15 0.40 -29.57 74.77
N GLN A 16 0.49 -28.80 73.68
CA GLN A 16 -0.59 -27.95 73.20
C GLN A 16 -1.40 -28.63 72.08
N GLU A 17 -1.08 -29.92 71.78
CA GLU A 17 -1.70 -30.66 70.67
C GLU A 17 -1.59 -29.93 69.28
N HIS A 18 -0.55 -29.12 69.14
CA HIS A 18 -0.25 -28.44 67.90
C HIS A 18 0.47 -29.38 66.91
N PHE A 19 -0.23 -30.40 66.46
CA PHE A 19 0.29 -31.35 65.46
C PHE A 19 -0.73 -31.54 64.33
N PHE A 20 -0.19 -31.82 63.15
CA PHE A 20 -1.04 -32.08 61.98
C PHE A 20 -1.46 -33.56 61.98
N VAL A 21 -2.73 -33.80 61.75
CA VAL A 21 -3.29 -35.16 61.68
C VAL A 21 -3.45 -35.58 60.22
N ALA A 22 -2.88 -36.71 59.82
CA ALA A 22 -3.17 -37.35 58.55
C ALA A 22 -4.42 -38.22 58.69
N PRO A 23 -5.56 -37.85 58.09
CA PRO A 23 -6.80 -38.64 58.24
C PRO A 23 -6.68 -39.94 57.45
N SER A 24 -7.38 -40.97 57.90
CA SER A 24 -7.37 -42.30 57.28
C SER A 24 -7.87 -42.29 55.81
N TRP A 25 -8.70 -41.38 55.48
CA TRP A 25 -9.17 -41.09 54.08
C TRP A 25 -8.21 -40.30 53.24
N GLY A 26 -7.17 -39.68 53.81
CA GLY A 26 -6.24 -38.76 53.16
C GLY A 26 -5.57 -39.36 51.93
N PHE A 27 -5.09 -40.59 52.04
CA PHE A 27 -4.45 -41.30 50.92
C PHE A 27 -5.38 -41.43 49.68
N TRP A 28 -6.66 -41.71 49.89
CA TRP A 28 -7.62 -41.84 48.77
C TRP A 28 -7.94 -40.50 48.13
N ALA A 29 -8.01 -39.42 48.92
CA ALA A 29 -8.19 -38.06 48.42
C ALA A 29 -6.98 -37.60 47.61
N GLU A 30 -5.77 -37.82 48.10
CA GLU A 30 -4.52 -37.50 47.38
C GLU A 30 -4.41 -38.25 46.05
N ALA A 31 -4.70 -39.58 46.09
CA ALA A 31 -4.71 -40.40 44.88
C ALA A 31 -5.74 -39.95 43.86
N LEU A 32 -6.95 -39.56 44.29
CA LEU A 32 -7.99 -39.06 43.42
C LEU A 32 -7.56 -37.71 42.75
N ILE A 33 -7.03 -36.77 43.55
CA ILE A 33 -6.56 -35.48 43.06
C ILE A 33 -5.39 -35.67 42.06
N PHE A 34 -4.46 -36.57 42.38
CA PHE A 34 -3.35 -36.92 41.50
C PHE A 34 -3.85 -37.47 40.15
N LEU A 35 -4.81 -38.37 40.16
CA LEU A 35 -5.41 -38.97 38.96
C LEU A 35 -6.18 -37.93 38.15
N LEU A 36 -6.90 -36.99 38.80
CA LEU A 36 -7.58 -35.88 38.11
C LEU A 36 -6.60 -34.95 37.44
N VAL A 37 -5.50 -34.57 38.10
CA VAL A 37 -4.42 -33.77 37.54
C VAL A 37 -3.74 -34.48 36.37
N ALA A 38 -3.45 -35.78 36.49
CA ALA A 38 -2.87 -36.56 35.41
C ALA A 38 -3.83 -36.67 34.22
N GLY A 39 -5.12 -36.90 34.46
CA GLY A 39 -6.16 -36.91 33.43
C GLY A 39 -6.29 -35.57 32.72
N TYR A 40 -6.23 -34.45 33.44
CA TYR A 40 -6.20 -33.13 32.87
C TYR A 40 -4.99 -32.94 31.94
N LEU A 41 -3.79 -33.26 32.39
CA LEU A 41 -2.57 -33.13 31.59
C LEU A 41 -2.58 -33.99 30.31
N ILE A 42 -3.13 -35.24 30.41
CA ILE A 42 -3.12 -36.19 29.29
C ILE A 42 -4.26 -35.90 28.28
N ALA A 43 -5.47 -35.66 28.78
CA ALA A 43 -6.67 -35.63 27.95
C ALA A 43 -7.15 -34.22 27.61
N ALA A 44 -7.08 -33.26 28.54
CA ALA A 44 -7.63 -31.91 28.36
C ALA A 44 -6.58 -30.90 27.82
N LEU A 45 -5.40 -30.85 28.44
CA LEU A 45 -4.38 -29.85 28.08
C LEU A 45 -3.96 -29.90 26.60
N PRO A 46 -3.78 -31.06 25.94
CA PRO A 46 -3.42 -31.09 24.52
C PRO A 46 -4.48 -30.51 23.56
N ARG A 47 -5.75 -30.48 24.01
CA ARG A 47 -6.88 -29.98 23.22
C ARG A 47 -7.12 -28.47 23.38
N LEU A 48 -6.50 -27.86 24.39
CA LEU A 48 -6.66 -26.44 24.71
C LEU A 48 -5.65 -25.56 23.94
N THR A 49 -6.00 -24.29 23.72
CA THR A 49 -5.05 -23.28 23.25
C THR A 49 -3.99 -23.01 24.33
N ALA A 50 -2.80 -22.58 23.95
CA ALA A 50 -1.70 -22.35 24.89
C ALA A 50 -2.09 -21.37 26.03
N GLY A 51 -2.79 -20.27 25.70
CA GLY A 51 -3.26 -19.28 26.68
C GLY A 51 -4.32 -19.83 27.63
N MET A 52 -5.32 -20.54 27.10
CA MET A 52 -6.36 -21.20 27.95
C MET A 52 -5.76 -22.27 28.83
N GLY A 53 -4.86 -23.10 28.30
CA GLY A 53 -4.17 -24.13 29.07
C GLY A 53 -3.37 -23.54 30.22
N ALA A 54 -2.64 -22.43 29.98
CA ALA A 54 -1.87 -21.72 31.00
C ALA A 54 -2.78 -21.13 32.09
N ALA A 55 -3.88 -20.48 31.71
CA ALA A 55 -4.84 -19.90 32.67
C ALA A 55 -5.51 -20.94 33.54
N ILE A 56 -5.97 -22.08 32.98
CA ILE A 56 -6.60 -23.18 33.72
C ILE A 56 -5.59 -23.83 34.65
N SER A 57 -4.37 -24.13 34.19
CA SER A 57 -3.34 -24.73 35.03
C SER A 57 -2.94 -23.81 36.16
N ALA A 58 -2.77 -22.53 35.96
CA ALA A 58 -2.47 -21.54 37.01
C ALA A 58 -3.60 -21.45 38.05
N SER A 59 -4.86 -21.46 37.60
CA SER A 59 -6.03 -21.45 38.48
C SER A 59 -6.09 -22.74 39.33
N LEU A 60 -5.82 -23.91 38.74
CA LEU A 60 -5.79 -25.20 39.44
C LEU A 60 -4.67 -25.20 40.50
N VAL A 61 -3.48 -24.73 40.16
CA VAL A 61 -2.37 -24.59 41.15
C VAL A 61 -2.79 -23.69 42.29
N GLY A 62 -3.38 -22.53 41.99
CA GLY A 62 -3.87 -21.58 42.99
C GLY A 62 -4.90 -22.20 43.95
N VAL A 63 -5.90 -22.88 43.37
CA VAL A 63 -6.95 -23.57 44.16
C VAL A 63 -6.34 -24.66 45.07
N LEU A 64 -5.46 -25.52 44.54
CA LEU A 64 -4.81 -26.55 45.31
C LEU A 64 -3.94 -26.02 46.45
N LEU A 65 -3.21 -24.90 46.21
CA LEU A 65 -2.43 -24.23 47.26
C LEU A 65 -3.32 -23.61 48.33
N VAL A 66 -4.41 -22.95 47.96
CA VAL A 66 -5.37 -22.37 48.92
C VAL A 66 -6.00 -23.48 49.77
N VAL A 67 -6.47 -24.54 49.13
CA VAL A 67 -7.04 -25.72 49.83
C VAL A 67 -6.01 -26.32 50.79
N HIS A 68 -4.77 -26.55 50.32
CA HIS A 68 -3.69 -27.06 51.19
C HIS A 68 -3.46 -26.15 52.40
N PHE A 69 -3.37 -24.85 52.20
CA PHE A 69 -3.14 -23.88 53.25
C PHE A 69 -4.31 -23.83 54.27
N VAL A 70 -5.55 -23.79 53.77
CA VAL A 70 -6.76 -23.77 54.63
C VAL A 70 -6.89 -25.04 55.48
N LEU A 71 -6.66 -26.23 54.91
CA LEU A 71 -6.70 -27.48 55.63
C LEU A 71 -5.59 -27.56 56.70
N MET A 72 -4.40 -27.12 56.37
CA MET A 72 -3.26 -27.12 57.29
C MET A 72 -3.46 -26.13 58.43
N THR A 73 -3.87 -24.87 58.16
CA THR A 73 -3.97 -23.83 59.19
C THR A 73 -5.29 -23.81 59.94
N GLY A 74 -6.41 -24.14 59.26
CA GLY A 74 -7.76 -24.06 59.84
C GLY A 74 -8.21 -25.33 60.54
N GLN A 75 -7.79 -26.52 60.06
CA GLN A 75 -8.26 -27.82 60.56
C GLN A 75 -7.15 -28.72 61.10
N GLY A 76 -5.87 -28.30 60.97
CA GLY A 76 -4.72 -29.13 61.39
C GLY A 76 -4.59 -30.43 60.58
N ILE A 77 -5.18 -30.48 59.37
CA ILE A 77 -5.18 -31.66 58.51
C ILE A 77 -4.01 -31.61 57.55
N TRP A 78 -3.18 -32.63 57.53
CA TRP A 78 -2.06 -32.80 56.61
C TRP A 78 -2.45 -33.68 55.43
N LEU A 79 -2.53 -33.07 54.21
CA LEU A 79 -2.65 -33.78 52.96
C LEU A 79 -1.43 -33.45 52.06
N GLN A 80 -0.87 -34.42 51.37
CA GLN A 80 0.31 -34.26 50.51
C GLN A 80 -0.05 -33.68 49.14
N LEU A 81 -0.75 -32.51 49.11
CA LEU A 81 -1.18 -31.85 47.87
C LEU A 81 -0.04 -31.23 47.06
N MET A 82 1.16 -31.11 47.62
CA MET A 82 2.34 -30.61 46.90
C MET A 82 2.75 -31.56 45.77
N LEU A 83 2.48 -32.86 45.85
CA LEU A 83 2.83 -33.83 44.83
C LEU A 83 1.99 -33.67 43.56
N PRO A 84 0.64 -33.56 43.58
CA PRO A 84 -0.15 -33.23 42.40
C PRO A 84 0.13 -31.81 41.87
N ILE A 85 0.48 -30.84 42.74
CA ILE A 85 0.85 -29.48 42.30
C ILE A 85 2.15 -29.51 41.47
N THR A 86 3.17 -30.20 41.95
CA THR A 86 4.46 -30.33 41.24
C THR A 86 4.27 -31.10 39.92
N LEU A 87 3.44 -32.15 39.90
CA LEU A 87 3.08 -32.87 38.69
C LEU A 87 2.42 -31.94 37.69
N LEU A 88 1.48 -31.09 38.14
CA LEU A 88 0.75 -30.14 37.27
C LEU A 88 1.71 -29.13 36.65
N VAL A 89 2.59 -28.52 37.43
CA VAL A 89 3.55 -27.52 36.97
C VAL A 89 4.56 -28.13 36.00
N ILE A 90 5.22 -29.22 36.40
CA ILE A 90 6.26 -29.85 35.56
C ILE A 90 5.62 -30.46 34.31
N GLY A 91 4.48 -31.13 34.43
CA GLY A 91 3.77 -31.73 33.30
C GLY A 91 3.30 -30.69 32.30
N HIS A 92 2.80 -29.55 32.78
CA HIS A 92 2.39 -28.45 31.93
C HIS A 92 3.57 -27.87 31.12
N VAL A 93 4.70 -27.58 31.79
CA VAL A 93 5.91 -27.09 31.14
C VAL A 93 6.43 -28.04 30.07
N LEU A 94 6.55 -29.34 30.43
CA LEU A 94 7.03 -30.36 29.50
C LEU A 94 6.14 -30.53 28.28
N LEU A 95 4.81 -30.55 28.47
CA LEU A 95 3.86 -30.71 27.37
C LEU A 95 3.84 -29.50 26.45
N ILE A 96 3.93 -28.28 26.98
CA ILE A 96 4.02 -27.06 26.16
C ILE A 96 5.34 -26.99 25.40
N THR A 97 6.47 -27.28 26.07
CA THR A 97 7.79 -27.33 25.43
C THR A 97 7.82 -28.34 24.28
N LYS A 98 7.30 -29.57 24.53
CA LYS A 98 7.17 -30.59 23.47
C LYS A 98 6.32 -30.08 22.30
N ARG A 99 5.18 -29.44 22.57
CA ARG A 99 4.28 -28.90 21.54
C ARG A 99 4.96 -27.81 20.75
N PHE A 100 5.68 -26.90 21.39
CA PHE A 100 6.43 -25.82 20.74
C PHE A 100 7.49 -26.36 19.79
N VAL A 101 8.36 -27.27 20.28
CA VAL A 101 9.42 -27.89 19.48
C VAL A 101 8.86 -28.66 18.29
N MET A 102 7.76 -29.44 18.48
CA MET A 102 7.15 -30.19 17.37
C MET A 102 6.48 -29.28 16.34
N THR A 103 5.89 -28.14 16.78
CA THR A 103 5.26 -27.18 15.87
C THR A 103 6.31 -26.43 15.06
N GLU A 104 7.41 -26.04 15.68
CA GLU A 104 8.52 -25.34 15.03
C GLU A 104 9.25 -26.24 14.03
N ALA A 105 9.56 -27.49 14.40
CA ALA A 105 10.12 -28.48 13.49
C ALA A 105 9.17 -28.86 12.33
N GLY A 106 7.85 -28.86 12.59
CA GLY A 106 6.83 -29.09 11.56
C GLY A 106 6.74 -27.93 10.56
N LYS A 107 6.85 -26.69 11.06
CA LYS A 107 6.85 -25.47 10.23
C LYS A 107 8.10 -25.41 9.35
N GLU A 108 9.26 -25.64 9.93
CA GLU A 108 10.53 -25.65 9.20
C GLU A 108 10.55 -26.71 8.07
N LYS A 109 10.01 -27.89 8.32
CA LYS A 109 9.85 -28.95 7.31
C LYS A 109 8.85 -28.58 6.21
N SER A 110 7.73 -27.94 6.57
CA SER A 110 6.72 -27.46 5.61
C SER A 110 7.27 -26.33 4.75
N ASP A 111 7.99 -25.39 5.35
CA ASP A 111 8.60 -24.26 4.65
C ASP A 111 9.70 -24.74 3.70
N ALA A 112 10.53 -25.68 4.12
CA ALA A 112 11.55 -26.32 3.27
C ALA A 112 10.93 -27.10 2.09
N GLN A 113 9.85 -27.85 2.31
CA GLN A 113 9.12 -28.52 1.23
C GLN A 113 8.48 -27.54 0.25
N SER A 114 7.88 -26.49 0.74
CA SER A 114 7.27 -25.41 -0.06
C SER A 114 8.33 -24.68 -0.90
N ALA A 115 9.51 -24.39 -0.31
CA ALA A 115 10.64 -23.79 -0.99
C ALA A 115 11.19 -24.70 -2.12
N ALA A 116 11.38 -26.00 -1.83
CA ALA A 116 11.83 -26.97 -2.81
C ALA A 116 10.84 -27.10 -3.98
N HIS A 117 9.54 -27.15 -3.70
CA HIS A 117 8.50 -27.19 -4.71
C HIS A 117 8.48 -25.91 -5.57
N SER A 118 8.58 -24.74 -4.96
CA SER A 118 8.65 -23.46 -5.66
C SER A 118 9.90 -23.38 -6.54
N LYS A 119 11.07 -23.85 -6.07
CA LYS A 119 12.29 -23.91 -6.86
C LYS A 119 12.13 -24.82 -8.09
N MET A 120 11.53 -26.00 -7.92
CA MET A 120 11.28 -26.93 -9.01
C MET A 120 10.33 -26.34 -10.07
N LEU A 121 9.26 -25.67 -9.65
CA LEU A 121 8.35 -24.97 -10.55
C LEU A 121 9.06 -23.81 -11.28
N GLY A 122 9.87 -23.02 -10.58
CA GLY A 122 10.68 -21.98 -11.19
C GLY A 122 11.57 -22.50 -12.31
N LEU A 123 12.28 -23.61 -12.09
CA LEU A 123 13.10 -24.27 -13.13
C LEU A 123 12.26 -24.82 -14.29
N ALA A 124 11.08 -25.38 -14.00
CA ALA A 124 10.19 -25.90 -15.04
C ALA A 124 9.67 -24.76 -15.93
N PHE A 125 9.24 -23.63 -15.36
CA PHE A 125 8.81 -22.46 -16.11
C PHE A 125 9.95 -21.80 -16.88
N GLN A 126 11.16 -21.74 -16.32
CA GLN A 126 12.34 -21.27 -17.03
C GLN A 126 12.62 -22.15 -18.26
N GLY A 127 12.56 -23.48 -18.11
CA GLY A 127 12.75 -24.44 -19.23
C GLY A 127 11.68 -24.32 -20.32
N GLN A 128 10.45 -23.89 -19.96
CA GLN A 128 9.37 -23.60 -20.90
C GLN A 128 9.47 -22.21 -21.53
N GLY A 129 10.44 -21.40 -21.12
CA GLY A 129 10.63 -20.03 -21.61
C GLY A 129 9.67 -19.00 -20.99
N GLN A 130 8.90 -19.38 -19.97
CA GLN A 130 8.03 -18.51 -19.18
C GLN A 130 8.84 -17.86 -18.04
N LEU A 131 9.72 -16.93 -18.41
CA LEU A 131 10.75 -16.41 -17.52
C LEU A 131 10.18 -15.58 -16.35
N ASP A 132 9.05 -14.89 -16.56
CA ASP A 132 8.37 -14.11 -15.54
C ASP A 132 7.82 -15.01 -14.43
N MET A 133 7.14 -16.09 -14.82
CA MET A 133 6.65 -17.10 -13.88
C MET A 133 7.81 -17.76 -13.12
N ALA A 134 8.90 -18.03 -13.81
CA ALA A 134 10.09 -18.58 -13.16
C ALA A 134 10.63 -17.64 -12.08
N PHE A 135 10.69 -16.34 -12.34
CA PHE A 135 11.12 -15.34 -11.35
C PHE A 135 10.19 -15.27 -10.14
N ASP A 136 8.87 -15.27 -10.37
CA ASP A 136 7.88 -15.23 -9.30
C ASP A 136 7.95 -16.45 -8.38
N TYR A 137 8.24 -17.62 -8.93
CA TYR A 137 8.44 -18.82 -8.13
C TYR A 137 9.78 -18.80 -7.39
N PHE A 138 10.87 -18.35 -8.00
CA PHE A 138 12.15 -18.22 -7.33
C PHE A 138 12.13 -17.21 -6.18
N ARG A 139 11.35 -16.13 -6.26
CA ARG A 139 11.19 -15.16 -5.16
C ARG A 139 10.52 -15.74 -3.91
N LYS A 140 9.83 -16.87 -4.01
CA LYS A 140 9.20 -17.57 -2.87
C LYS A 140 10.17 -18.50 -2.15
N VAL A 141 11.36 -18.67 -2.68
CA VAL A 141 12.41 -19.54 -2.12
C VAL A 141 13.39 -18.66 -1.33
N PRO A 142 13.81 -19.06 -0.12
CA PRO A 142 14.89 -18.37 0.58
C PRO A 142 16.16 -18.30 -0.28
N LEU A 143 16.80 -17.13 -0.29
CA LEU A 143 18.03 -16.91 -1.06
C LEU A 143 19.18 -17.73 -0.48
N ASP A 144 19.74 -18.59 -1.31
CA ASP A 144 20.96 -19.35 -1.08
C ASP A 144 21.85 -19.31 -2.32
N ASP A 145 23.08 -19.78 -2.21
CA ASP A 145 24.02 -19.78 -3.33
C ASP A 145 23.54 -20.59 -4.54
N SER A 146 22.74 -21.64 -4.30
CA SER A 146 22.15 -22.47 -5.35
C SER A 146 21.00 -21.76 -6.07
N LEU A 147 20.22 -20.94 -5.36
CA LEU A 147 19.18 -20.13 -5.97
C LEU A 147 19.78 -18.94 -6.73
N LEU A 148 20.87 -18.35 -6.22
CA LEU A 148 21.60 -17.30 -6.95
C LEU A 148 22.08 -17.76 -8.32
N GLU A 149 22.54 -19.01 -8.44
CA GLU A 149 22.91 -19.60 -9.74
C GLU A 149 21.71 -19.68 -10.69
N ASN A 150 20.55 -20.09 -10.20
CA ASN A 150 19.34 -20.18 -11.00
C ASN A 150 18.84 -18.79 -11.42
N LEU A 151 18.83 -17.82 -10.49
CA LEU A 151 18.48 -16.43 -10.78
C LEU A 151 19.46 -15.79 -11.78
N TYR A 152 20.74 -16.05 -11.65
CA TYR A 152 21.74 -15.57 -12.59
C TYR A 152 21.47 -16.11 -14.02
N ASN A 153 21.20 -17.41 -14.15
CA ASN A 153 20.85 -18.01 -15.43
C ASN A 153 19.53 -17.46 -15.98
N LEU A 154 18.54 -17.24 -15.12
CA LEU A 154 17.28 -16.60 -15.49
C LEU A 154 17.50 -15.18 -16.02
N ALA A 155 18.35 -14.39 -15.36
CA ALA A 155 18.69 -13.05 -15.83
C ALA A 155 19.39 -13.08 -17.21
N LEU A 156 20.27 -14.07 -17.45
CA LEU A 156 20.87 -14.27 -18.76
C LEU A 156 19.84 -14.66 -19.82
N ASP A 157 18.84 -15.46 -19.47
CA ASP A 157 17.76 -15.81 -20.40
C ASP A 157 16.90 -14.59 -20.75
N PHE A 158 16.64 -13.68 -19.79
CA PHE A 158 16.04 -12.39 -20.09
C PHE A 158 16.93 -11.52 -21.00
N GLU A 159 18.25 -11.46 -20.76
CA GLU A 159 19.19 -10.77 -21.66
C GLU A 159 19.16 -11.35 -23.10
N ARG A 160 19.13 -12.68 -23.24
CA ARG A 160 19.04 -13.36 -24.55
C ARG A 160 17.76 -13.02 -25.30
N LYS A 161 16.64 -12.83 -24.57
CA LYS A 161 15.37 -12.37 -25.12
C LYS A 161 15.27 -10.85 -25.26
N ARG A 162 16.38 -10.12 -25.05
CA ARG A 162 16.45 -8.65 -25.07
C ARG A 162 15.51 -7.93 -24.08
N GLN A 163 15.08 -8.62 -23.03
CA GLN A 163 14.27 -8.08 -21.94
C GLN A 163 15.16 -7.51 -20.82
N PHE A 164 15.96 -6.49 -21.16
CA PHE A 164 17.04 -5.98 -20.30
C PHE A 164 16.52 -5.38 -18.98
N ASN A 165 15.34 -4.76 -18.99
CA ASN A 165 14.70 -4.25 -17.79
C ASN A 165 14.33 -5.36 -16.78
N LYS A 166 13.89 -6.53 -17.28
CA LYS A 166 13.61 -7.69 -16.44
C LYS A 166 14.91 -8.34 -15.95
N ALA A 167 15.92 -8.45 -16.82
CA ALA A 167 17.27 -8.88 -16.42
C ALA A 167 17.82 -7.96 -15.31
N GLU A 168 17.70 -6.64 -15.46
CA GLU A 168 18.07 -5.67 -14.42
C GLU A 168 17.35 -5.93 -13.09
N SER A 169 16.05 -6.19 -13.13
CA SER A 169 15.25 -6.47 -11.92
C SER A 169 15.71 -7.72 -11.19
N VAL A 170 16.05 -8.79 -11.94
CA VAL A 170 16.59 -10.03 -11.37
C VAL A 170 18.00 -9.80 -10.80
N PHE A 171 18.89 -9.13 -11.53
CA PHE A 171 20.24 -8.81 -11.05
C PHE A 171 20.20 -7.90 -9.81
N ARG A 172 19.28 -6.95 -9.74
CA ARG A 172 19.10 -6.09 -8.56
C ARG A 172 18.65 -6.91 -7.35
N TYR A 173 17.68 -7.80 -7.53
CA TYR A 173 17.22 -8.70 -6.48
C TYR A 173 18.35 -9.59 -5.94
N MET A 174 19.26 -10.05 -6.80
CA MET A 174 20.43 -10.80 -6.38
C MET A 174 21.46 -9.90 -5.65
N ALA A 175 21.67 -8.68 -6.13
CA ALA A 175 22.64 -7.74 -5.56
C ALA A 175 22.27 -7.29 -4.16
N ASP A 176 20.97 -7.19 -3.84
CA ASP A 176 20.46 -6.89 -2.50
C ASP A 176 20.87 -7.96 -1.47
N TYR A 177 21.08 -9.20 -1.90
CA TYR A 177 21.53 -10.30 -1.05
C TYR A 177 23.06 -10.49 -1.06
N ASN A 178 23.66 -10.57 -2.25
CA ASN A 178 25.11 -10.74 -2.41
C ASN A 178 25.64 -9.95 -3.61
N PRO A 179 26.07 -8.68 -3.39
CA PRO A 179 26.54 -7.81 -4.47
C PRO A 179 27.83 -8.27 -5.13
N LYS A 180 28.59 -9.17 -4.49
CA LYS A 180 29.87 -9.69 -5.01
C LYS A 180 29.74 -11.04 -5.73
N PHE A 181 28.52 -11.47 -6.03
CA PHE A 181 28.31 -12.74 -6.72
C PHE A 181 28.75 -12.64 -8.18
N ARG A 182 29.78 -13.39 -8.58
CA ARG A 182 30.36 -13.42 -9.94
C ARG A 182 30.66 -12.01 -10.50
N ASP A 183 30.17 -11.73 -11.72
CA ASP A 183 30.25 -10.45 -12.42
C ASP A 183 28.97 -9.61 -12.32
N LEU A 184 28.18 -9.83 -11.25
CA LEU A 184 26.83 -9.27 -11.04
C LEU A 184 26.81 -7.75 -11.17
N GLU A 185 27.79 -7.05 -10.59
CA GLU A 185 27.87 -5.58 -10.64
C GLU A 185 28.02 -5.07 -12.08
N ASN A 186 28.91 -5.71 -12.84
CA ASN A 186 29.11 -5.38 -14.26
C ASN A 186 27.87 -5.70 -15.10
N ARG A 187 27.21 -6.83 -14.81
CA ARG A 187 25.97 -7.24 -15.48
C ARG A 187 24.81 -6.30 -15.17
N LEU A 188 24.66 -5.91 -13.90
CA LEU A 188 23.63 -4.98 -13.49
C LEU A 188 23.81 -3.61 -14.18
N GLN A 189 25.03 -3.10 -14.22
CA GLN A 189 25.31 -1.86 -14.95
C GLN A 189 25.04 -1.98 -16.45
N ARG A 190 25.42 -3.09 -17.06
CA ARG A 190 25.18 -3.35 -18.48
C ARG A 190 23.68 -3.52 -18.77
N ALA A 191 22.95 -4.29 -17.96
CA ALA A 191 21.51 -4.48 -18.12
C ALA A 191 20.76 -3.14 -17.96
N LYS A 192 21.20 -2.30 -17.01
CA LYS A 192 20.66 -0.95 -16.81
C LYS A 192 20.93 -0.05 -18.02
N GLN A 193 22.18 -0.03 -18.54
CA GLN A 193 22.51 0.74 -19.75
C GLN A 193 21.72 0.25 -20.97
N MET A 194 21.57 -1.05 -21.13
CA MET A 194 20.80 -1.64 -22.22
C MET A 194 19.30 -1.42 -22.06
N SER A 195 18.76 -1.47 -20.82
CA SER A 195 17.39 -1.12 -20.48
C SER A 195 17.11 0.34 -20.83
N GLU A 196 17.98 1.27 -20.43
CA GLU A 196 17.91 2.68 -20.79
C GLU A 196 18.06 2.90 -22.31
N THR A 197 18.91 2.12 -22.96
CA THR A 197 19.13 2.20 -24.41
C THR A 197 17.94 1.67 -25.21
N VAL A 198 17.29 0.62 -24.76
CA VAL A 198 16.07 0.05 -25.38
C VAL A 198 14.89 1.03 -25.18
N ILE A 199 14.78 1.64 -24.01
CA ILE A 199 13.74 2.65 -23.71
C ILE A 199 13.94 3.92 -24.55
N LEU A 200 15.19 4.29 -24.84
CA LEU A 200 15.54 5.50 -25.57
C LEU A 200 15.83 5.28 -27.07
N GLY A 201 15.54 4.09 -27.62
CA GLY A 201 15.74 3.82 -29.05
C GLY A 201 17.19 3.85 -29.50
N GLY A 202 18.09 3.20 -28.77
CA GLY A 202 19.44 2.88 -29.24
C GLY A 202 20.40 4.05 -29.36
N GLY A 203 20.57 4.85 -28.33
CA GLY A 203 21.54 5.95 -28.30
C GLY A 203 22.22 6.09 -26.95
N SER A 204 23.46 5.66 -26.90
CA SER A 204 24.39 5.78 -25.77
C SER A 204 24.48 7.19 -25.21
N SER A 205 24.23 7.37 -23.90
CA SER A 205 24.87 8.47 -23.18
C SER A 205 25.75 7.91 -22.07
N GLY A 206 26.96 7.59 -22.47
CA GLY A 206 28.05 7.26 -21.57
C GLY A 206 28.68 8.52 -21.01
N ARG A 207 28.78 8.57 -19.70
CA ARG A 207 29.89 9.25 -19.05
C ARG A 207 30.90 8.19 -18.65
N THR A 208 31.79 7.85 -19.55
CA THR A 208 33.09 7.22 -19.21
C THR A 208 34.09 7.53 -20.31
N ASN A 209 35.14 8.24 -19.88
CA ASN A 209 36.47 8.34 -20.49
C ASN A 209 36.58 8.76 -21.96
N ALA A 210 36.89 10.02 -22.13
CA ALA A 210 37.61 10.57 -23.23
C ALA A 210 38.91 9.74 -23.49
N SER A 211 38.84 8.79 -24.38
CA SER A 211 40.01 8.30 -25.14
C SER A 211 39.62 7.21 -26.15
N ILE A 212 38.74 7.52 -27.08
CA ILE A 212 38.76 7.01 -28.46
C ILE A 212 38.05 8.10 -29.28
N LEU A 213 38.78 9.15 -29.57
CA LEU A 213 38.40 10.12 -30.57
C LEU A 213 38.65 9.53 -31.96
N GLY A 214 37.55 9.06 -32.57
CA GLY A 214 37.45 8.97 -34.01
C GLY A 214 36.51 10.11 -34.43
N GLU A 215 37.02 11.04 -35.18
CA GLU A 215 36.33 12.19 -35.74
C GLU A 215 35.11 11.80 -36.58
N GLY A 216 33.94 12.46 -36.35
CA GLY A 216 32.88 12.62 -37.35
C GLY A 216 31.66 11.73 -37.23
N GLY A 217 31.07 11.54 -36.03
CA GLY A 217 29.72 10.97 -35.88
C GLY A 217 28.78 11.96 -35.16
N THR A 218 27.80 12.50 -35.85
CA THR A 218 26.64 13.18 -35.25
C THR A 218 25.94 12.17 -34.32
N VAL A 219 26.00 12.43 -33.02
CA VAL A 219 25.24 11.64 -32.01
C VAL A 219 23.77 11.88 -32.29
N GLU A 220 23.09 10.94 -32.93
CA GLU A 220 21.66 11.00 -33.10
C GLU A 220 21.01 10.90 -31.71
N LYS A 221 20.24 11.93 -31.37
CA LYS A 221 19.46 11.96 -30.12
C LYS A 221 18.34 10.91 -30.21
N PRO A 222 18.01 10.24 -29.09
CA PRO A 222 16.98 9.20 -29.09
C PRO A 222 15.62 9.75 -29.53
N MET A 223 14.89 8.95 -30.31
CA MET A 223 13.58 9.33 -30.86
C MET A 223 12.50 8.46 -30.23
N LEU A 224 11.33 9.04 -29.98
CA LEU A 224 10.06 8.34 -29.68
C LEU A 224 9.02 8.82 -30.71
N GLY A 225 8.68 7.94 -31.65
CA GLY A 225 7.93 8.35 -32.82
C GLY A 225 8.67 9.46 -33.58
N ARG A 226 8.02 10.61 -33.79
CA ARG A 226 8.62 11.78 -34.42
C ARG A 226 9.35 12.71 -33.45
N TYR A 227 9.28 12.47 -32.14
CA TYR A 227 9.80 13.40 -31.14
C TYR A 227 11.21 13.03 -30.71
N GLN A 228 12.10 14.00 -30.70
CA GLN A 228 13.44 13.88 -30.17
C GLN A 228 13.40 14.00 -28.65
N VAL A 229 13.82 12.96 -27.92
CA VAL A 229 13.86 12.96 -26.46
C VAL A 229 15.06 13.75 -25.97
N GLU A 230 14.84 14.66 -25.02
CA GLU A 230 15.89 15.52 -24.48
C GLU A 230 16.34 15.13 -23.08
N LYS A 231 15.38 14.93 -22.15
CA LYS A 231 15.64 14.54 -20.76
C LYS A 231 14.43 13.90 -20.10
N GLU A 232 14.65 13.15 -19.04
CA GLU A 232 13.60 12.66 -18.15
C GLU A 232 13.09 13.80 -17.25
N LEU A 233 11.77 13.93 -17.13
CA LEU A 233 11.10 14.90 -16.26
C LEU A 233 10.65 14.26 -14.95
N GLY A 234 10.25 12.99 -14.99
CA GLY A 234 9.82 12.25 -13.81
C GLY A 234 9.40 10.83 -14.11
N LYS A 235 9.36 10.01 -13.06
CA LYS A 235 8.93 8.61 -13.12
C LYS A 235 7.71 8.44 -12.24
N GLY A 236 6.62 7.95 -12.83
CA GLY A 236 5.36 7.65 -12.14
C GLY A 236 5.11 6.15 -12.03
N ALA A 237 4.01 5.78 -11.38
CA ALA A 237 3.62 4.39 -11.21
C ALA A 237 3.36 3.64 -12.54
N MET A 238 2.93 4.36 -13.59
CA MET A 238 2.54 3.79 -14.88
C MET A 238 3.54 4.07 -16.01
N GLY A 239 4.70 4.65 -15.71
CA GLY A 239 5.69 4.95 -16.75
C GLY A 239 6.55 6.17 -16.47
N VAL A 240 7.27 6.61 -17.47
CA VAL A 240 8.23 7.71 -17.40
C VAL A 240 7.75 8.87 -18.26
N VAL A 241 7.93 10.08 -17.78
CA VAL A 241 7.64 11.30 -18.54
C VAL A 241 8.95 11.93 -18.97
N TYR A 242 9.10 12.17 -20.28
CA TYR A 242 10.27 12.82 -20.88
C TYR A 242 9.90 14.20 -21.40
N GLN A 243 10.87 15.10 -21.41
CA GLN A 243 10.85 16.26 -22.27
C GLN A 243 11.34 15.85 -23.66
N GLY A 244 10.57 16.21 -24.67
CA GLY A 244 10.97 15.99 -26.06
C GLY A 244 10.72 17.22 -26.91
N LYS A 245 11.21 17.17 -28.13
CA LYS A 245 11.05 18.24 -29.14
C LYS A 245 10.57 17.64 -30.44
N ASP A 246 9.52 18.19 -31.02
CA ASP A 246 9.14 17.93 -32.42
C ASP A 246 10.15 18.61 -33.35
N PRO A 247 10.99 17.88 -34.07
CA PRO A 247 12.05 18.47 -34.89
C PRO A 247 11.49 19.23 -36.11
N LYS A 248 10.25 18.89 -36.55
CA LYS A 248 9.64 19.53 -37.73
C LYS A 248 9.16 20.98 -37.45
N ILE A 249 8.63 21.19 -36.25
CA ILE A 249 8.04 22.49 -35.88
C ILE A 249 8.74 23.14 -34.68
N GLY A 250 9.76 22.49 -34.12
CA GLY A 250 10.54 23.03 -33.01
C GLY A 250 9.79 23.08 -31.67
N ARG A 251 8.59 22.47 -31.58
CA ARG A 251 7.77 22.47 -30.37
C ARG A 251 8.35 21.57 -29.30
N VAL A 252 8.49 22.09 -28.09
CA VAL A 252 8.83 21.28 -26.89
C VAL A 252 7.56 20.66 -26.33
N VAL A 253 7.63 19.38 -26.00
CA VAL A 253 6.50 18.57 -25.53
C VAL A 253 6.88 17.74 -24.30
N ALA A 254 5.90 17.35 -23.50
CA ALA A 254 6.03 16.26 -22.54
C ALA A 254 5.60 14.95 -23.22
N ILE A 255 6.36 13.90 -23.02
CA ILE A 255 6.09 12.58 -23.59
C ILE A 255 5.95 11.59 -22.43
N LYS A 256 4.75 11.13 -22.18
CA LYS A 256 4.46 10.10 -21.20
C LYS A 256 4.52 8.74 -21.87
N THR A 257 5.39 7.86 -21.39
CA THR A 257 5.55 6.50 -21.91
C THR A 257 4.94 5.48 -20.97
N MET A 258 4.38 4.41 -21.54
CA MET A 258 3.76 3.31 -20.79
C MET A 258 4.17 1.98 -21.42
N ALA A 259 4.78 1.10 -20.64
CA ALA A 259 5.21 -0.24 -21.07
C ALA A 259 4.07 -1.24 -20.82
N LEU A 260 2.99 -1.16 -21.59
CA LEU A 260 1.79 -2.00 -21.41
C LEU A 260 2.09 -3.50 -21.49
N SER A 261 3.06 -3.90 -22.30
CA SER A 261 3.51 -5.30 -22.40
C SER A 261 4.11 -5.87 -21.11
N GLN A 262 4.49 -5.00 -20.15
CA GLN A 262 5.02 -5.42 -18.86
C GLN A 262 3.92 -5.61 -17.80
N GLU A 263 2.78 -4.94 -17.96
CA GLU A 263 1.69 -4.93 -16.99
C GLU A 263 0.57 -5.93 -17.33
N PHE A 264 0.40 -6.27 -18.61
CA PHE A 264 -0.70 -7.10 -19.10
C PHE A 264 -0.20 -8.38 -19.80
N GLU A 265 -1.01 -9.47 -19.74
CA GLU A 265 -0.70 -10.70 -20.45
C GLU A 265 -0.85 -10.50 -21.98
N ALA A 266 -0.22 -11.41 -22.76
CA ALA A 266 -0.17 -11.27 -24.22
C ALA A 266 -1.54 -11.32 -24.89
N ASP A 267 -2.49 -12.05 -24.31
CA ASP A 267 -3.87 -12.19 -24.78
C ASP A 267 -4.72 -10.93 -24.49
N GLU A 268 -4.42 -10.19 -23.40
CA GLU A 268 -5.09 -8.94 -23.06
C GLU A 268 -4.44 -7.72 -23.71
N LEU A 269 -3.16 -7.81 -24.07
CA LEU A 269 -2.35 -6.67 -24.51
C LEU A 269 -2.92 -5.95 -25.74
N VAL A 270 -3.48 -6.68 -26.69
CA VAL A 270 -4.06 -6.10 -27.90
C VAL A 270 -5.27 -5.22 -27.53
N GLU A 271 -6.18 -5.73 -26.71
CA GLU A 271 -7.36 -4.98 -26.28
C GLU A 271 -6.97 -3.76 -25.43
N VAL A 272 -5.98 -3.90 -24.55
CA VAL A 272 -5.47 -2.82 -23.71
C VAL A 272 -4.83 -1.71 -24.55
N LYS A 273 -4.05 -2.05 -25.59
CA LYS A 273 -3.46 -1.08 -26.52
C LYS A 273 -4.55 -0.35 -27.33
N GLU A 274 -5.53 -1.06 -27.87
CA GLU A 274 -6.66 -0.44 -28.57
C GLU A 274 -7.42 0.53 -27.67
N ARG A 275 -7.62 0.17 -26.42
CA ARG A 275 -8.27 1.01 -25.42
C ARG A 275 -7.42 2.25 -25.12
N PHE A 276 -6.11 2.09 -24.97
CA PHE A 276 -5.17 3.20 -24.76
C PHE A 276 -5.27 4.24 -25.88
N PHE A 277 -5.20 3.81 -27.13
CA PHE A 277 -5.27 4.73 -28.27
C PHE A 277 -6.65 5.40 -28.40
N ARG A 278 -7.73 4.67 -28.12
CA ARG A 278 -9.09 5.23 -28.13
C ARG A 278 -9.27 6.30 -27.03
N GLU A 279 -8.77 6.05 -25.82
CA GLU A 279 -8.84 7.04 -24.74
C GLU A 279 -7.94 8.25 -25.04
N ALA A 280 -6.74 8.03 -25.56
CA ALA A 280 -5.85 9.13 -25.98
C ALA A 280 -6.46 9.97 -27.12
N GLU A 281 -7.08 9.35 -28.12
CA GLU A 281 -7.81 10.04 -29.20
C GLU A 281 -8.98 10.87 -28.64
N THR A 282 -9.75 10.27 -27.72
CA THR A 282 -10.90 10.91 -27.09
C THR A 282 -10.48 12.13 -26.27
N ALA A 283 -9.46 11.98 -25.45
CA ALA A 283 -8.89 13.07 -24.65
C ALA A 283 -8.21 14.15 -25.53
N GLY A 284 -7.64 13.74 -26.68
CA GLY A 284 -7.03 14.64 -27.65
C GLY A 284 -8.00 15.59 -28.35
N ARG A 285 -9.30 15.32 -28.29
CA ARG A 285 -10.35 16.22 -28.80
C ARG A 285 -10.67 17.39 -27.86
N LEU A 286 -10.22 17.31 -26.58
CA LEU A 286 -10.47 18.35 -25.60
C LEU A 286 -9.56 19.58 -25.88
N SER A 287 -10.17 20.74 -25.98
CA SER A 287 -9.48 22.03 -26.13
C SER A 287 -10.03 23.02 -25.11
N HIS A 288 -9.33 23.16 -23.98
CA HIS A 288 -9.76 24.03 -22.88
C HIS A 288 -8.52 24.60 -22.16
N PRO A 289 -8.54 25.88 -21.71
CA PRO A 289 -7.38 26.51 -21.08
C PRO A 289 -6.89 25.75 -19.81
N ASN A 290 -7.78 25.07 -19.11
CA ASN A 290 -7.47 24.34 -17.89
C ASN A 290 -7.40 22.80 -18.10
N ILE A 291 -7.25 22.32 -19.33
CA ILE A 291 -6.96 20.91 -19.66
C ILE A 291 -5.65 20.85 -20.41
N VAL A 292 -4.84 19.83 -20.12
CA VAL A 292 -3.60 19.57 -20.84
C VAL A 292 -3.91 19.16 -22.27
N THR A 293 -3.31 19.83 -23.24
CA THR A 293 -3.49 19.52 -24.66
C THR A 293 -2.68 18.30 -25.05
N ILE A 294 -3.30 17.27 -25.60
CA ILE A 294 -2.63 16.12 -26.22
C ILE A 294 -2.37 16.46 -27.67
N TYR A 295 -1.15 16.21 -28.13
CA TYR A 295 -0.71 16.50 -29.51
C TYR A 295 -0.64 15.25 -30.37
N ASP A 296 -0.31 14.11 -29.75
CA ASP A 296 -0.06 12.86 -30.47
C ASP A 296 -0.09 11.67 -29.50
N ALA A 297 -0.38 10.50 -30.03
CA ALA A 297 -0.22 9.22 -29.34
C ALA A 297 0.31 8.19 -30.32
N GLY A 298 1.21 7.32 -29.89
CA GLY A 298 1.81 6.31 -30.74
C GLY A 298 2.43 5.17 -29.95
N GLU A 299 2.98 4.24 -30.71
CA GLU A 299 3.72 3.10 -30.19
C GLU A 299 5.10 3.06 -30.84
N GLU A 300 6.12 2.85 -30.04
CA GLU A 300 7.50 2.68 -30.48
C GLU A 300 8.17 1.62 -29.62
N HIS A 301 8.72 0.55 -30.21
CA HIS A 301 9.45 -0.51 -29.54
C HIS A 301 8.73 -1.09 -28.28
N ASP A 302 7.45 -1.46 -28.41
CA ASP A 302 6.58 -1.96 -27.32
C ASP A 302 6.24 -0.93 -26.21
N LEU A 303 6.62 0.33 -26.41
CA LEU A 303 6.22 1.44 -25.54
C LEU A 303 5.09 2.23 -26.19
N CYS A 304 3.95 2.30 -25.53
CA CYS A 304 2.93 3.27 -25.89
C CYS A 304 3.32 4.64 -25.33
N TYR A 305 3.12 5.70 -26.10
CA TYR A 305 3.41 7.07 -25.65
C TYR A 305 2.28 8.03 -25.98
N ILE A 306 2.18 9.09 -25.17
CA ILE A 306 1.36 10.26 -25.41
C ILE A 306 2.25 11.48 -25.38
N ALA A 307 2.27 12.24 -26.48
CA ALA A 307 2.93 13.54 -26.55
C ALA A 307 1.91 14.65 -26.23
N MET A 308 2.23 15.49 -25.27
CA MET A 308 1.33 16.51 -24.76
C MET A 308 2.04 17.83 -24.48
N GLU A 309 1.28 18.84 -24.16
CA GLU A 309 1.76 20.13 -23.72
C GLU A 309 2.72 20.00 -22.53
N LEU A 310 3.92 20.58 -22.66
CA LEU A 310 4.85 20.67 -21.54
C LEU A 310 4.40 21.80 -20.60
N LEU A 311 4.02 21.42 -19.40
CA LEU A 311 3.62 22.36 -18.36
C LEU A 311 4.83 22.78 -17.53
N LYS A 312 4.86 24.05 -17.19
CA LYS A 312 5.85 24.62 -16.29
C LYS A 312 5.39 24.45 -14.85
N GLY A 313 5.29 24.34 -13.97
CA GLY A 313 4.68 24.17 -12.66
C GLY A 313 4.88 22.76 -12.09
N LYS A 314 4.21 22.54 -10.99
CA LYS A 314 4.19 21.24 -10.28
C LYS A 314 2.75 20.78 -10.12
N ASP A 315 2.57 19.50 -9.84
CA ASP A 315 1.27 19.00 -9.40
C ASP A 315 0.89 19.55 -8.00
N LEU A 316 -0.37 19.41 -7.63
CA LEU A 316 -0.87 19.89 -6.34
C LEU A 316 -0.57 18.94 -5.16
N ALA A 317 0.05 17.79 -5.36
CA ALA A 317 0.36 16.85 -4.28
C ALA A 317 1.24 17.42 -3.16
N PRO A 318 2.21 18.33 -3.41
CA PRO A 318 2.93 18.99 -2.31
C PRO A 318 2.06 19.91 -1.45
N TYR A 319 0.95 20.46 -2.03
CA TYR A 319 0.09 21.45 -1.38
C TYR A 319 -1.08 20.85 -0.57
N VAL A 320 -1.09 19.54 -0.36
CA VAL A 320 -2.01 18.87 0.57
C VAL A 320 -1.37 18.54 1.92
N LYS A 321 -0.09 18.86 2.10
CA LYS A 321 0.62 18.64 3.37
C LYS A 321 0.33 19.80 4.33
N PRO A 322 0.09 19.54 5.62
CA PRO A 322 -0.25 20.57 6.61
C PRO A 322 0.74 21.76 6.64
N ASP A 323 2.03 21.50 6.40
CA ASP A 323 3.08 22.51 6.43
C ASP A 323 3.21 23.32 5.12
N ASN A 324 2.42 22.98 4.09
CA ASN A 324 2.55 23.57 2.76
C ASN A 324 1.19 23.84 2.07
N LEU A 325 0.16 24.13 2.84
CA LEU A 325 -1.16 24.43 2.29
C LEU A 325 -1.16 25.79 1.58
N LEU A 326 -1.90 25.87 0.49
CA LEU A 326 -2.20 27.14 -0.16
C LEU A 326 -3.27 27.91 0.64
N ALA A 327 -3.31 29.24 0.47
CA ALA A 327 -4.37 30.06 1.03
C ALA A 327 -5.76 29.57 0.54
N PRO A 328 -6.78 29.54 1.40
CA PRO A 328 -8.11 29.01 1.05
C PRO A 328 -8.70 29.62 -0.21
N GLU A 329 -8.53 30.93 -0.42
CA GLU A 329 -9.04 31.65 -1.59
C GLU A 329 -8.36 31.14 -2.88
N LYS A 330 -7.07 30.81 -2.80
CA LYS A 330 -6.33 30.23 -3.91
C LYS A 330 -6.81 28.82 -4.22
N VAL A 331 -7.02 28.00 -3.20
CA VAL A 331 -7.55 26.63 -3.35
C VAL A 331 -8.93 26.68 -4.03
N ILE A 332 -9.82 27.55 -3.55
CA ILE A 332 -11.16 27.73 -4.11
C ILE A 332 -11.08 28.16 -5.58
N SER A 333 -10.22 29.14 -5.91
CA SER A 333 -9.99 29.58 -7.30
C SER A 333 -9.50 28.43 -8.19
N ILE A 334 -8.54 27.64 -7.74
CA ILE A 334 -8.02 26.48 -8.49
C ILE A 334 -9.12 25.45 -8.72
N VAL A 335 -9.82 25.03 -7.65
CA VAL A 335 -10.84 23.98 -7.71
C VAL A 335 -12.02 24.41 -8.58
N THR A 336 -12.39 25.69 -8.53
CA THR A 336 -13.44 26.24 -9.40
C THR A 336 -13.09 26.10 -10.88
N ARG A 337 -11.85 26.44 -11.26
CA ARG A 337 -11.38 26.30 -12.66
C ARG A 337 -11.27 24.83 -13.09
N VAL A 338 -10.92 23.94 -12.18
CA VAL A 338 -10.92 22.49 -12.42
C VAL A 338 -12.35 21.99 -12.63
N ALA A 339 -13.31 22.44 -11.81
CA ALA A 339 -14.72 22.07 -11.97
C ALA A 339 -15.30 22.52 -13.31
N ASP A 340 -15.01 23.75 -13.73
CA ASP A 340 -15.41 24.28 -15.05
C ASP A 340 -14.79 23.42 -16.18
N ALA A 341 -13.52 23.04 -16.07
CA ALA A 341 -12.83 22.17 -17.03
C ALA A 341 -13.44 20.76 -17.11
N LEU A 342 -13.78 20.17 -15.96
CA LEU A 342 -14.48 18.89 -15.90
C LEU A 342 -15.87 18.99 -16.52
N GLY A 343 -16.65 20.05 -16.23
CA GLY A 343 -17.93 20.30 -16.87
C GLY A 343 -17.84 20.34 -18.40
N TYR A 344 -16.81 21.00 -18.94
CA TYR A 344 -16.54 21.01 -20.38
C TYR A 344 -16.27 19.60 -20.94
N ALA A 345 -15.47 18.78 -20.26
CA ALA A 345 -15.18 17.41 -20.69
C ALA A 345 -16.42 16.51 -20.60
N HIS A 346 -17.21 16.63 -19.52
CA HIS A 346 -18.44 15.85 -19.30
C HIS A 346 -19.50 16.10 -20.39
N LYS A 347 -19.62 17.35 -20.89
CA LYS A 347 -20.48 17.66 -22.03
C LYS A 347 -20.08 16.96 -23.32
N GLN A 348 -18.82 16.54 -23.41
CA GLN A 348 -18.30 15.74 -24.53
C GLN A 348 -18.29 14.22 -24.21
N ASN A 349 -18.98 13.81 -23.14
CA ASN A 349 -19.05 12.44 -22.63
C ASN A 349 -17.69 11.87 -22.22
N ILE A 350 -16.75 12.72 -21.80
CA ILE A 350 -15.45 12.32 -21.32
C ILE A 350 -15.42 12.50 -19.81
N VAL A 351 -15.21 11.38 -19.08
CA VAL A 351 -15.06 11.33 -17.63
C VAL A 351 -13.60 11.05 -17.29
N HIS A 352 -13.03 11.80 -16.36
CA HIS A 352 -11.61 11.69 -16.01
C HIS A 352 -11.28 10.43 -15.20
N ARG A 353 -12.09 10.11 -14.18
CA ARG A 353 -12.04 8.92 -13.31
C ARG A 353 -10.88 8.83 -12.31
N ASP A 354 -9.89 9.72 -12.38
CA ASP A 354 -8.75 9.75 -11.46
C ASP A 354 -8.41 11.19 -11.05
N ILE A 355 -9.43 11.97 -10.66
CA ILE A 355 -9.21 13.32 -10.15
C ILE A 355 -8.59 13.25 -8.76
N LYS A 356 -7.40 13.84 -8.65
CA LYS A 356 -6.63 13.97 -7.41
C LYS A 356 -5.60 15.10 -7.54
N PRO A 357 -5.04 15.60 -6.44
CA PRO A 357 -4.05 16.68 -6.49
C PRO A 357 -2.85 16.40 -7.40
N ALA A 358 -2.39 15.15 -7.49
CA ALA A 358 -1.28 14.75 -8.35
C ALA A 358 -1.57 14.87 -9.86
N ASN A 359 -2.84 14.92 -10.26
CA ASN A 359 -3.27 15.06 -11.66
C ASN A 359 -3.70 16.49 -12.02
N VAL A 360 -3.49 17.46 -11.12
CA VAL A 360 -3.75 18.88 -11.36
C VAL A 360 -2.44 19.63 -11.26
N MET A 361 -2.00 20.18 -12.37
CA MET A 361 -0.77 20.98 -12.48
C MET A 361 -1.06 22.46 -12.17
N TYR A 362 -0.20 23.08 -11.38
CA TYR A 362 -0.31 24.48 -10.99
C TYR A 362 1.03 25.18 -11.15
N GLU A 363 1.03 26.32 -11.83
CA GLU A 363 2.16 27.23 -11.97
C GLU A 363 1.87 28.52 -11.19
N PRO A 364 2.52 28.75 -10.04
CA PRO A 364 2.24 29.92 -9.20
C PRO A 364 2.54 31.27 -9.84
N GLU A 365 3.55 31.35 -10.73
CA GLU A 365 3.99 32.57 -11.35
C GLU A 365 2.97 33.15 -12.36
N SER A 366 2.36 32.26 -13.15
CA SER A 366 1.35 32.60 -14.15
C SER A 366 -0.08 32.37 -13.67
N ASP A 367 -0.26 31.84 -12.48
CA ASP A 367 -1.53 31.32 -11.93
C ASP A 367 -2.24 30.32 -12.87
N GLN A 368 -1.48 29.60 -13.69
CA GLN A 368 -2.02 28.63 -14.63
C GLN A 368 -2.36 27.33 -13.91
N VAL A 369 -3.55 26.80 -14.18
CA VAL A 369 -4.04 25.49 -13.68
C VAL A 369 -4.42 24.63 -14.86
N LYS A 370 -3.95 23.40 -14.89
CA LYS A 370 -4.34 22.41 -15.91
C LYS A 370 -4.55 21.02 -15.34
N VAL A 371 -5.64 20.40 -15.74
CA VAL A 371 -5.93 18.99 -15.44
C VAL A 371 -5.21 18.12 -16.46
N ALA A 372 -4.44 17.16 -15.96
CA ALA A 372 -3.66 16.20 -16.75
C ALA A 372 -4.26 14.79 -16.64
N ASP A 373 -3.83 13.91 -17.53
CA ASP A 373 -4.13 12.46 -17.49
C ASP A 373 -5.61 12.06 -17.68
N PHE A 374 -6.36 12.79 -18.50
CA PHE A 374 -7.72 12.39 -18.89
C PHE A 374 -7.75 11.01 -19.55
N GLY A 375 -8.65 10.16 -19.08
CA GLY A 375 -9.00 8.87 -19.70
C GLY A 375 -8.03 7.70 -19.47
N ILE A 376 -6.79 7.95 -19.02
CA ILE A 376 -5.76 6.90 -18.85
C ILE A 376 -6.15 5.88 -17.77
N ALA A 377 -6.93 6.28 -16.76
CA ALA A 377 -7.36 5.41 -15.67
C ALA A 377 -8.28 4.26 -16.14
N ARG A 378 -9.02 4.43 -17.23
CA ARG A 378 -9.92 3.39 -17.76
C ARG A 378 -9.17 2.16 -18.31
N ILE A 379 -7.90 2.32 -18.64
CA ILE A 379 -7.07 1.22 -19.14
C ILE A 379 -6.89 0.15 -18.05
N THR A 380 -6.90 0.56 -16.79
CA THR A 380 -6.66 -0.31 -15.63
C THR A 380 -7.93 -0.80 -14.93
N ASP A 381 -9.11 -0.18 -15.21
CA ASP A 381 -10.36 -0.48 -14.49
C ASP A 381 -10.97 -1.86 -14.81
N SER A 382 -10.64 -2.47 -15.94
CA SER A 382 -11.30 -3.71 -16.42
C SER A 382 -10.38 -4.93 -16.50
N SER A 383 -9.09 -4.78 -16.27
CA SER A 383 -8.12 -5.87 -16.29
C SER A 383 -7.53 -6.07 -14.91
N LYS A 384 -7.55 -7.31 -14.41
CA LYS A 384 -6.77 -7.70 -13.25
C LYS A 384 -5.30 -7.56 -13.65
N THR A 385 -4.62 -6.54 -13.14
CA THR A 385 -3.17 -6.47 -13.28
C THR A 385 -2.56 -7.76 -12.74
N LYS A 386 -1.48 -8.26 -13.37
CA LYS A 386 -0.70 -9.45 -12.93
C LYS A 386 -0.41 -9.45 -11.43
N THR A 387 -0.37 -8.29 -10.82
CA THR A 387 -0.03 -8.09 -9.40
C THR A 387 -1.24 -8.12 -8.47
N GLY A 388 -2.48 -8.17 -8.97
CA GLY A 388 -3.68 -8.10 -8.13
C GLY A 388 -3.81 -6.80 -7.32
N MET A 389 -2.94 -5.82 -7.57
CA MET A 389 -2.99 -4.53 -6.92
C MET A 389 -4.07 -3.66 -7.56
N VAL A 390 -4.94 -3.09 -6.73
CA VAL A 390 -5.77 -1.95 -7.11
C VAL A 390 -4.80 -0.80 -7.44
N LEU A 391 -4.64 -0.51 -8.74
CA LEU A 391 -3.75 0.55 -9.19
C LEU A 391 -4.36 1.90 -8.81
N GLY A 392 -3.72 2.64 -7.93
CA GLY A 392 -4.12 3.98 -7.49
C GLY A 392 -4.40 4.06 -5.99
N THR A 393 -4.42 5.28 -5.48
CA THR A 393 -4.77 5.54 -4.09
C THR A 393 -6.30 5.67 -4.02
N PRO A 394 -7.04 4.72 -3.46
CA PRO A 394 -8.52 4.71 -3.49
C PRO A 394 -9.15 5.85 -2.69
N SER A 395 -8.35 6.62 -1.95
CA SER A 395 -8.82 7.70 -1.07
C SER A 395 -9.64 8.79 -1.78
N TYR A 396 -9.50 8.92 -3.10
CA TYR A 396 -10.25 9.90 -3.91
C TYR A 396 -11.37 9.26 -4.73
N MET A 397 -11.47 7.92 -4.75
CA MET A 397 -12.49 7.23 -5.54
C MET A 397 -13.90 7.49 -4.99
N SER A 398 -14.86 7.58 -5.90
CA SER A 398 -16.27 7.70 -5.54
C SER A 398 -16.87 6.35 -5.11
N PRO A 399 -17.96 6.34 -4.32
CA PRO A 399 -18.66 5.12 -3.91
C PRO A 399 -19.04 4.20 -5.08
N GLU A 400 -19.50 4.78 -6.19
CA GLU A 400 -19.87 4.04 -7.40
C GLU A 400 -18.66 3.42 -8.10
N GLN A 401 -17.49 4.08 -8.12
CA GLN A 401 -16.24 3.49 -8.63
C GLN A 401 -15.84 2.28 -7.80
N LEU A 402 -15.85 2.40 -6.47
CA LEU A 402 -15.52 1.29 -5.57
C LEU A 402 -16.48 0.11 -5.69
N SER A 403 -17.75 0.39 -6.02
CA SER A 403 -18.78 -0.65 -6.18
C SER A 403 -18.83 -1.24 -7.58
N GLY A 404 -17.97 -0.81 -8.53
CA GLY A 404 -17.99 -1.25 -9.92
C GLY A 404 -19.27 -0.86 -10.67
N LYS A 405 -20.01 0.16 -10.22
CA LYS A 405 -21.21 0.68 -10.88
C LYS A 405 -20.84 1.58 -12.06
N LYS A 406 -21.85 1.96 -12.85
CA LYS A 406 -21.65 2.92 -13.95
C LYS A 406 -21.14 4.25 -13.40
N VAL A 407 -19.98 4.68 -13.87
CA VAL A 407 -19.31 5.92 -13.52
C VAL A 407 -19.63 7.01 -14.54
N ASP A 408 -20.03 8.20 -14.07
CA ASP A 408 -20.26 9.38 -14.89
C ASP A 408 -19.54 10.61 -14.30
N GLY A 409 -19.77 11.80 -14.85
CA GLY A 409 -19.07 13.02 -14.46
C GLY A 409 -19.21 13.39 -12.98
N ARG A 410 -20.27 12.94 -12.30
CA ARG A 410 -20.51 13.21 -10.86
C ARG A 410 -19.51 12.48 -9.97
N SER A 411 -18.88 11.41 -10.47
CA SER A 411 -17.76 10.75 -9.79
C SER A 411 -16.51 11.62 -9.76
N ASP A 412 -16.21 12.35 -10.84
CA ASP A 412 -15.11 13.30 -10.87
C ASP A 412 -15.33 14.45 -9.90
N LEU A 413 -16.60 14.93 -9.78
CA LEU A 413 -16.97 15.99 -8.84
C LEU A 413 -16.83 15.54 -7.38
N PHE A 414 -17.15 14.28 -7.07
CA PHE A 414 -16.88 13.70 -5.76
C PHE A 414 -15.37 13.68 -5.46
N SER A 415 -14.55 13.21 -6.39
CA SER A 415 -13.09 13.16 -6.25
C SER A 415 -12.48 14.56 -6.11
N LEU A 416 -13.05 15.54 -6.82
CA LEU A 416 -12.66 16.94 -6.70
C LEU A 416 -13.02 17.53 -5.33
N ALA A 417 -14.17 17.16 -4.76
CA ALA A 417 -14.56 17.57 -3.41
C ALA A 417 -13.65 16.98 -2.33
N VAL A 418 -13.25 15.71 -2.48
CA VAL A 418 -12.23 15.07 -1.61
C VAL A 418 -10.89 15.82 -1.70
N SER A 419 -10.48 16.19 -2.90
CA SER A 419 -9.25 16.98 -3.15
C SER A 419 -9.35 18.37 -2.52
N LEU A 420 -10.47 19.07 -2.69
CA LEU A 420 -10.76 20.36 -2.05
C LEU A 420 -10.65 20.26 -0.52
N TYR A 421 -11.33 19.28 0.07
CA TYR A 421 -11.30 19.04 1.52
C TYR A 421 -9.85 18.92 2.00
N GLN A 422 -9.06 18.06 1.35
CA GLN A 422 -7.69 17.84 1.73
C GLN A 422 -6.80 19.07 1.55
N MET A 423 -6.96 19.82 0.46
CA MET A 423 -6.19 21.05 0.21
C MET A 423 -6.53 22.18 1.20
N LEU A 424 -7.73 22.19 1.78
CA LEU A 424 -8.15 23.19 2.76
C LEU A 424 -7.72 22.87 4.20
N CYS A 425 -7.50 21.59 4.55
CA CYS A 425 -7.20 21.19 5.92
C CYS A 425 -6.01 20.25 6.11
N GLY A 426 -5.39 19.78 5.01
CA GLY A 426 -4.22 18.88 5.05
C GLY A 426 -4.53 17.43 5.41
N LYS A 427 -5.82 17.04 5.54
CA LYS A 427 -6.26 15.70 5.90
C LYS A 427 -7.30 15.18 4.91
N LEU A 428 -7.25 13.89 4.64
CA LEU A 428 -8.30 13.24 3.86
C LEU A 428 -9.60 13.13 4.68
N PRO A 429 -10.79 13.25 4.04
CA PRO A 429 -12.05 13.06 4.73
C PRO A 429 -12.32 11.61 5.13
N PHE A 430 -11.71 10.66 4.42
CA PHE A 430 -11.84 9.23 4.68
C PHE A 430 -10.46 8.61 4.78
N GLU A 431 -10.19 7.97 5.92
CA GLU A 431 -8.94 7.25 6.20
C GLU A 431 -9.28 5.93 6.90
N GLY A 432 -8.46 4.89 6.69
CA GLY A 432 -8.68 3.59 7.30
C GLY A 432 -7.37 2.82 7.49
N ASP A 433 -7.31 2.02 8.56
CA ASP A 433 -6.14 1.17 8.87
C ASP A 433 -6.00 -0.01 7.89
N SER A 434 -7.04 -0.27 7.11
CA SER A 434 -7.06 -1.27 6.05
C SER A 434 -7.82 -0.75 4.83
N MET A 435 -7.53 -1.33 3.65
CA MET A 435 -8.24 -1.04 2.41
C MET A 435 -9.76 -1.25 2.55
N ALA A 436 -10.18 -2.32 3.19
CA ALA A 436 -11.60 -2.62 3.42
C ALA A 436 -12.28 -1.56 4.29
N GLN A 437 -11.61 -1.09 5.34
CA GLN A 437 -12.13 -0.03 6.21
C GLN A 437 -12.22 1.31 5.46
N LEU A 438 -11.21 1.66 4.67
CA LEU A 438 -11.24 2.86 3.84
C LEU A 438 -12.41 2.83 2.85
N MET A 439 -12.57 1.72 2.11
CA MET A 439 -13.68 1.53 1.17
C MET A 439 -15.04 1.61 1.87
N PHE A 440 -15.18 1.02 3.06
CA PHE A 440 -16.39 1.09 3.85
C PHE A 440 -16.75 2.54 4.22
N LYS A 441 -15.76 3.32 4.68
CA LYS A 441 -15.96 4.74 5.05
C LYS A 441 -16.34 5.57 3.84
N ILE A 442 -15.66 5.41 2.71
CA ILE A 442 -16.00 6.12 1.47
C ILE A 442 -17.44 5.83 1.05
N ALA A 443 -17.87 4.56 1.18
CA ALA A 443 -19.22 4.16 0.75
C ALA A 443 -20.34 4.58 1.72
N ASN A 444 -20.06 4.66 3.03
CA ASN A 444 -21.13 4.70 4.04
C ASN A 444 -21.04 5.88 5.03
N GLU A 445 -19.85 6.41 5.34
CA GLU A 445 -19.69 7.42 6.36
C GLU A 445 -19.72 8.85 5.78
N ALA A 446 -20.36 9.79 6.45
CA ALA A 446 -20.28 11.21 6.10
C ALA A 446 -18.86 11.74 6.31
N ALA A 447 -18.45 12.71 5.48
CA ALA A 447 -17.17 13.40 5.70
C ALA A 447 -17.21 14.17 7.04
N PRO A 448 -16.09 14.19 7.79
CA PRO A 448 -16.00 14.99 9.01
C PRO A 448 -16.21 16.48 8.71
N ASN A 449 -16.80 17.20 9.67
CA ASN A 449 -16.96 18.65 9.53
C ASN A 449 -15.59 19.34 9.41
N ILE A 450 -15.34 19.99 8.29
CA ILE A 450 -14.05 20.62 8.00
C ILE A 450 -13.69 21.73 8.99
N LEU A 451 -14.68 22.41 9.57
CA LEU A 451 -14.47 23.46 10.58
C LEU A 451 -13.91 22.91 11.90
N SER A 452 -14.06 21.62 12.17
CA SER A 452 -13.41 20.99 13.33
C SER A 452 -11.88 20.91 13.18
N ILE A 453 -11.37 21.01 11.94
CA ILE A 453 -9.94 20.95 11.62
C ILE A 453 -9.42 22.35 11.28
N ASN A 454 -10.16 23.11 10.48
CA ASN A 454 -9.81 24.48 10.10
C ASN A 454 -11.00 25.43 10.37
N PRO A 455 -11.10 26.00 11.59
CA PRO A 455 -12.20 26.85 12.00
C PRO A 455 -12.30 28.19 11.26
N ASN A 456 -11.24 28.59 10.54
CA ASN A 456 -11.18 29.89 9.84
C ASN A 456 -11.85 29.86 8.46
N LEU A 457 -12.38 28.72 8.04
CA LEU A 457 -13.06 28.59 6.77
C LEU A 457 -14.50 29.11 6.84
N PRO A 458 -15.06 29.63 5.72
CA PRO A 458 -16.47 29.99 5.64
C PRO A 458 -17.41 28.84 6.05
N PRO A 459 -18.37 29.07 6.95
CA PRO A 459 -19.32 28.02 7.39
C PRO A 459 -20.10 27.37 6.24
N ALA A 460 -20.41 28.11 5.19
CA ALA A 460 -21.13 27.62 4.02
C ALA A 460 -20.38 26.51 3.26
N LEU A 461 -19.04 26.39 3.43
CA LEU A 461 -18.26 25.29 2.88
C LEU A 461 -18.62 23.93 3.48
N VAL A 462 -19.15 23.88 4.70
CA VAL A 462 -19.62 22.61 5.32
C VAL A 462 -20.75 22.02 4.49
N THR A 463 -21.81 22.78 4.28
CA THR A 463 -22.97 22.34 3.48
C THR A 463 -22.59 22.04 2.04
N PHE A 464 -21.68 22.85 1.46
CA PHE A 464 -21.15 22.58 0.13
C PHE A 464 -20.47 21.22 0.05
N LEU A 465 -19.54 20.92 0.96
CA LEU A 465 -18.77 19.66 0.99
C LEU A 465 -19.66 18.44 1.31
N GLU A 466 -20.63 18.59 2.21
CA GLU A 466 -21.63 17.55 2.51
C GLU A 466 -22.40 17.14 1.25
N ARG A 467 -22.89 18.11 0.48
CA ARG A 467 -23.57 17.85 -0.78
C ARG A 467 -22.62 17.28 -1.84
N ALA A 468 -21.43 17.86 -2.00
CA ALA A 468 -20.46 17.43 -3.01
C ALA A 468 -19.96 15.99 -2.78
N MET A 469 -19.87 15.55 -1.51
CA MET A 469 -19.46 14.21 -1.11
C MET A 469 -20.63 13.30 -0.70
N ALA A 470 -21.87 13.63 -1.08
CA ALA A 470 -23.03 12.76 -0.85
C ALA A 470 -22.80 11.38 -1.48
N LYS A 471 -23.24 10.32 -0.78
CA LYS A 471 -22.99 8.93 -1.23
C LYS A 471 -23.79 8.58 -2.48
N ASP A 472 -25.03 9.06 -2.55
CA ASP A 472 -25.86 8.99 -3.73
C ASP A 472 -25.44 10.09 -4.72
N ALA A 473 -25.07 9.71 -5.94
CA ALA A 473 -24.67 10.64 -6.99
C ALA A 473 -25.79 11.61 -7.39
N ASP A 474 -27.06 11.21 -7.25
CA ASP A 474 -28.22 12.06 -7.58
C ASP A 474 -28.39 13.24 -6.59
N GLN A 475 -27.83 13.12 -5.39
CA GLN A 475 -27.85 14.19 -4.38
C GLN A 475 -26.68 15.17 -4.51
N ARG A 476 -25.68 14.88 -5.34
CA ARG A 476 -24.53 15.75 -5.56
C ARG A 476 -24.85 16.90 -6.51
N TYR A 477 -23.87 17.75 -6.76
CA TYR A 477 -23.89 18.68 -7.92
C TYR A 477 -23.88 17.86 -9.21
N GLN A 478 -24.76 18.22 -10.14
CA GLN A 478 -24.97 17.41 -11.34
C GLN A 478 -24.02 17.79 -12.47
N THR A 479 -23.49 19.01 -12.47
CA THR A 479 -22.53 19.48 -13.48
C THR A 479 -21.34 20.20 -12.84
N GLY A 480 -20.23 20.32 -13.59
CA GLY A 480 -19.05 21.05 -13.15
C GLY A 480 -19.35 22.53 -12.94
N GLU A 481 -20.22 23.12 -13.76
CA GLU A 481 -20.60 24.52 -13.64
C GLU A 481 -21.47 24.78 -12.40
N GLU A 482 -22.41 23.85 -12.07
CA GLU A 482 -23.18 23.91 -10.83
C GLU A 482 -22.27 23.85 -9.61
N PHE A 483 -21.32 22.91 -9.60
CA PHE A 483 -20.31 22.76 -8.55
C PHE A 483 -19.48 24.04 -8.40
N ALA A 484 -18.97 24.60 -9.51
CA ALA A 484 -18.14 25.78 -9.51
C ALA A 484 -18.89 27.04 -9.00
N ALA A 485 -20.17 27.20 -9.42
CA ALA A 485 -21.01 28.30 -8.97
C ALA A 485 -21.29 28.22 -7.47
N ALA A 486 -21.70 27.04 -6.98
CA ALA A 486 -21.96 26.79 -5.56
C ALA A 486 -20.72 26.98 -4.69
N LEU A 487 -19.51 26.57 -5.18
CA LEU A 487 -18.26 26.77 -4.46
C LEU A 487 -17.91 28.26 -4.34
N ARG A 488 -18.10 29.06 -5.40
CA ARG A 488 -17.90 30.53 -5.36
C ARG A 488 -18.84 31.17 -4.35
N GLU A 489 -20.12 30.77 -4.34
CA GLU A 489 -21.13 31.27 -3.40
C GLU A 489 -20.79 30.92 -1.96
N ALA A 490 -20.42 29.66 -1.68
CA ALA A 490 -20.02 29.21 -0.34
C ALA A 490 -18.78 29.95 0.18
N ALA A 491 -17.85 30.32 -0.73
CA ALA A 491 -16.68 31.10 -0.38
C ALA A 491 -17.01 32.57 -0.12
N ALA A 492 -17.94 33.17 -0.87
CA ALA A 492 -18.34 34.59 -0.74
C ALA A 492 -19.16 34.83 0.55
N GLY A 493 -19.93 33.85 1.01
CA GLY A 493 -20.71 33.94 2.27
C GLY A 493 -19.88 34.13 3.53
N GLY A 494 -18.55 33.91 3.47
CA GLY A 494 -17.60 34.21 4.54
C GLY A 494 -17.15 35.68 4.58
N ASN A 495 -17.24 36.41 3.47
CA ASN A 495 -16.78 37.80 3.40
C ASN A 495 -17.87 38.83 3.79
N ALA A 496 -19.15 38.42 3.89
CA ALA A 496 -20.23 39.31 4.29
C ALA A 496 -20.23 39.66 5.79
N GLY A 497 -19.44 38.96 6.61
CA GLY A 497 -19.35 39.16 8.05
C GLY A 497 -18.30 40.16 8.54
N THR A 498 -17.41 40.65 7.68
CA THR A 498 -16.35 41.61 8.09
C THR A 498 -16.48 43.02 7.53
N ALA A 499 -17.56 43.32 6.79
CA ALA A 499 -17.77 44.65 6.16
C ALA A 499 -18.93 45.47 6.77
N SER A 500 -19.49 45.10 7.93
CA SER A 500 -20.49 45.94 8.61
C SER A 500 -19.96 46.40 9.97
N GLY A 501 -19.18 47.46 9.97
CA GLY A 501 -18.65 48.09 11.16
C GLY A 501 -17.96 49.40 10.88
N VAL A 502 -18.50 50.22 9.99
CA VAL A 502 -18.18 51.67 9.96
C VAL A 502 -19.48 52.44 10.21
N ASP A 503 -19.71 52.68 11.47
CA ASP A 503 -20.71 53.63 11.94
C ASP A 503 -20.21 55.05 11.64
N ILE A 504 -20.88 55.72 10.70
CA ILE A 504 -20.69 57.16 10.45
C ILE A 504 -21.78 57.84 11.25
N SER A 505 -21.49 58.23 12.48
CA SER A 505 -22.25 59.23 13.21
C SER A 505 -21.73 60.63 12.87
N LEU A 506 -22.59 61.45 12.33
CA LEU A 506 -22.49 62.89 12.19
C LEU A 506 -22.19 63.67 13.49
#